data_582eb1291c5bb7b6be158881d0e5d5d6
#
_entry.id   582eb1291c5bb7b6be158881d0e5d5d6
#
_cell.length_a   1.000
_cell.length_b   1.000
_cell.length_c   1.000
_cell.angle_alpha   90.00
_cell.angle_beta   90.00
_cell.angle_gamma   90.00
#
_symmetry.space_group_name_H-M   'P 1'
#
loop_
_entity.id
_entity.type
_entity.pdbx_description
1 polymer ?
#
loop_
_entity_poly.entity_id
_entity_poly.type
_entity_poly.pdbx_seq_one_letter_code
_entity_poly.pdbx_strand_id
1 'polypeptide(L)'
;ETIKGLGGINGLLYNRWVEHNAKEVERMSNGRVGYVHIQAMDGNSFHKLYSELLGRYRHTDAVIVDTRHNGGGWLHDDVVTLLGGKEYEQFVSRGQYIGSDPFNKWLKPSCMLICEDNYSNACGTPWVYKELGIGKLVGAPIPGTMTAVWWESQIDPSLVFGIPQVGCRDMRGNYSENSQVEPDIA
;
A
#
# COMPACT_ATOMS: atom_id res chain seq x y z
N GLU A 1 16.66 19.12 -18.08
CA GLU A 1 17.41 18.55 -16.92
C GLU A 1 18.40 17.50 -17.41
N THR A 2 19.62 17.54 -16.88
CA THR A 2 20.65 16.55 -17.23
C THR A 2 20.43 15.29 -16.40
N ILE A 3 20.16 14.16 -17.05
CA ILE A 3 19.99 12.87 -16.38
C ILE A 3 21.35 12.37 -15.89
N LYS A 4 21.53 12.26 -14.60
CA LYS A 4 22.76 11.74 -13.98
C LYS A 4 22.64 10.23 -13.74
N GLY A 5 23.19 9.45 -14.66
CA GLY A 5 23.34 7.99 -14.53
C GLY A 5 22.03 7.19 -14.70
N LEU A 6 22.16 5.86 -14.66
CA LEU A 6 21.03 4.90 -14.84
C LEU A 6 19.95 5.03 -13.74
N GLY A 7 20.33 5.34 -12.50
CA GLY A 7 19.39 5.52 -11.41
C GLY A 7 18.40 6.67 -11.63
N GLY A 8 18.86 7.76 -12.27
CA GLY A 8 18.00 8.89 -12.64
C GLY A 8 16.97 8.51 -13.72
N ILE A 9 17.36 7.69 -14.69
CA ILE A 9 16.46 7.19 -15.75
C ILE A 9 15.36 6.31 -15.14
N ASN A 10 15.72 5.39 -14.26
CA ASN A 10 14.74 4.50 -13.61
C ASN A 10 13.73 5.28 -12.78
N GLY A 11 14.14 6.30 -12.04
CA GLY A 11 13.25 7.18 -11.31
C GLY A 11 12.27 7.95 -12.21
N LEU A 12 12.74 8.43 -13.36
CA LEU A 12 11.89 9.13 -14.34
C LEU A 12 10.88 8.17 -14.99
N LEU A 13 11.30 6.96 -15.34
CA LEU A 13 10.42 5.93 -15.91
C LEU A 13 9.35 5.49 -14.91
N TYR A 14 9.74 5.29 -13.65
CA TYR A 14 8.81 5.01 -12.57
C TYR A 14 7.77 6.12 -12.40
N ASN A 15 8.19 7.36 -12.30
CA ASN A 15 7.27 8.49 -12.14
C ASN A 15 6.31 8.60 -13.33
N ARG A 16 6.82 8.40 -14.55
CA ARG A 16 6.00 8.38 -15.77
C ARG A 16 4.97 7.25 -15.75
N TRP A 17 5.34 6.07 -15.29
CA TRP A 17 4.44 4.92 -15.16
C TRP A 17 3.32 5.20 -14.14
N VAL A 18 3.67 5.71 -12.96
CA VAL A 18 2.69 6.08 -11.92
C VAL A 18 1.74 7.16 -12.43
N GLU A 19 2.28 8.20 -13.08
CA GLU A 19 1.48 9.30 -13.63
C GLU A 19 0.54 8.81 -14.77
N HIS A 20 1.02 7.92 -15.62
CA HIS A 20 0.21 7.31 -16.68
C HIS A 20 -0.97 6.53 -16.08
N ASN A 21 -0.72 5.66 -15.09
CA ASN A 21 -1.78 4.90 -14.44
C ASN A 21 -2.80 5.82 -13.74
N ALA A 22 -2.33 6.86 -13.05
CA ALA A 22 -3.21 7.83 -12.41
C ALA A 22 -4.13 8.52 -13.43
N LYS A 23 -3.59 8.96 -14.57
CA LYS A 23 -4.36 9.58 -15.67
C LYS A 23 -5.38 8.61 -16.30
N GLU A 24 -4.99 7.34 -16.47
CA GLU A 24 -5.91 6.33 -17.01
C GLU A 24 -7.07 6.05 -16.06
N VAL A 25 -6.79 5.91 -14.75
CA VAL A 25 -7.84 5.74 -13.74
C VAL A 25 -8.78 6.95 -13.70
N GLU A 26 -8.22 8.16 -13.72
CA GLU A 26 -9.00 9.41 -13.78
C GLU A 26 -9.89 9.45 -15.03
N ARG A 27 -9.33 9.16 -16.21
CA ARG A 27 -10.06 9.14 -17.48
C ARG A 27 -11.18 8.08 -17.48
N MET A 28 -10.89 6.85 -17.05
CA MET A 28 -11.85 5.73 -17.04
C MET A 28 -12.98 5.94 -16.05
N SER A 29 -12.70 6.62 -14.93
CA SER A 29 -13.67 6.88 -13.87
C SER A 29 -14.38 8.24 -13.98
N ASN A 30 -14.08 9.04 -15.01
CA ASN A 30 -14.49 10.44 -15.09
C ASN A 30 -14.13 11.25 -13.82
N GLY A 31 -12.91 11.04 -13.30
CA GLY A 31 -12.40 11.72 -12.11
C GLY A 31 -12.97 11.23 -10.77
N ARG A 32 -13.78 10.16 -10.78
CA ARG A 32 -14.45 9.67 -9.57
C ARG A 32 -13.56 8.76 -8.71
N VAL A 33 -12.49 8.20 -9.27
CA VAL A 33 -11.59 7.28 -8.58
C VAL A 33 -10.18 7.84 -8.60
N GLY A 34 -9.52 7.87 -7.42
CA GLY A 34 -8.11 8.21 -7.28
C GLY A 34 -7.20 7.00 -7.49
N TYR A 35 -5.92 7.25 -7.70
CA TYR A 35 -4.89 6.22 -7.82
C TYR A 35 -3.62 6.63 -7.10
N VAL A 36 -3.10 5.77 -6.24
CA VAL A 36 -1.83 5.97 -5.53
C VAL A 36 -1.01 4.69 -5.61
N HIS A 37 0.27 4.82 -5.97
CA HIS A 37 1.23 3.72 -5.93
C HIS A 37 2.11 3.83 -4.68
N ILE A 38 2.24 2.73 -3.93
CA ILE A 38 3.14 2.57 -2.78
C ILE A 38 4.40 1.87 -3.28
N GLN A 39 5.47 2.65 -3.49
CA GLN A 39 6.72 2.15 -4.08
C GLN A 39 7.50 1.20 -3.16
N ALA A 40 7.54 1.52 -1.87
CA ALA A 40 8.17 0.74 -0.82
C ALA A 40 7.36 0.83 0.46
N MET A 41 7.54 -0.09 1.39
CA MET A 41 6.89 -0.02 2.70
C MET A 41 7.74 0.83 3.65
N ASP A 42 7.82 2.14 3.37
CA ASP A 42 8.61 3.12 4.12
C ASP A 42 7.87 4.44 4.40
N GLY A 43 8.47 5.30 5.23
CA GLY A 43 7.88 6.57 5.65
C GLY A 43 7.64 7.54 4.48
N ASN A 44 8.50 7.56 3.46
CA ASN A 44 8.33 8.44 2.30
C ASN A 44 7.09 8.03 1.48
N SER A 45 6.92 6.73 1.27
CA SER A 45 5.74 6.17 0.61
C SER A 45 4.47 6.43 1.41
N PHE A 46 4.54 6.37 2.76
CA PHE A 46 3.41 6.71 3.61
C PHE A 46 3.04 8.18 3.52
N HIS A 47 4.01 9.09 3.59
CA HIS A 47 3.76 10.52 3.42
C HIS A 47 3.08 10.84 2.09
N LYS A 48 3.52 10.20 1.01
CA LYS A 48 2.88 10.32 -0.30
C LYS A 48 1.45 9.80 -0.28
N LEU A 49 1.24 8.57 0.21
CA LEU A 49 -0.09 7.96 0.34
C LEU A 49 -1.04 8.87 1.11
N TYR A 50 -0.63 9.33 2.29
CA TYR A 50 -1.41 10.20 3.16
C TYR A 50 -1.80 11.51 2.46
N SER A 51 -0.82 12.18 1.85
CA SER A 51 -1.04 13.47 1.18
C SER A 51 -1.93 13.34 -0.07
N GLU A 52 -1.78 12.27 -0.84
CA GLU A 52 -2.63 12.02 -2.01
C GLU A 52 -4.07 11.69 -1.59
N LEU A 53 -4.26 10.80 -0.61
CA LEU A 53 -5.60 10.41 -0.16
C LEU A 53 -6.38 11.56 0.48
N LEU A 54 -5.77 12.24 1.44
CA LEU A 54 -6.46 13.28 2.22
C LEU A 54 -6.36 14.67 1.58
N GLY A 55 -5.49 14.83 0.57
CA GLY A 55 -5.36 16.04 -0.23
C GLY A 55 -6.01 15.90 -1.61
N ARG A 56 -5.22 15.42 -2.59
CA ARG A 56 -5.60 15.37 -4.01
C ARG A 56 -6.90 14.60 -4.26
N TYR A 57 -7.06 13.44 -3.63
CA TYR A 57 -8.20 12.54 -3.84
C TYR A 57 -9.32 12.67 -2.81
N ARG A 58 -9.25 13.69 -1.94
CA ARG A 58 -10.27 13.89 -0.91
C ARG A 58 -11.70 13.93 -1.44
N HIS A 59 -11.90 14.41 -2.66
CA HIS A 59 -13.23 14.57 -3.26
C HIS A 59 -13.63 13.42 -4.19
N THR A 60 -12.74 12.42 -4.42
CA THR A 60 -13.11 11.23 -5.22
C THR A 60 -14.03 10.30 -4.42
N ASP A 61 -14.77 9.45 -5.11
CA ASP A 61 -15.69 8.50 -4.49
C ASP A 61 -14.98 7.26 -3.93
N ALA A 62 -13.84 6.91 -4.52
CA ALA A 62 -13.04 5.74 -4.16
C ALA A 62 -11.57 5.96 -4.53
N VAL A 63 -10.69 5.02 -4.11
CA VAL A 63 -9.27 5.02 -4.47
C VAL A 63 -8.78 3.61 -4.83
N ILE A 64 -7.88 3.55 -5.80
CA ILE A 64 -7.04 2.39 -6.08
C ILE A 64 -5.68 2.60 -5.40
N VAL A 65 -5.31 1.69 -4.52
CA VAL A 65 -3.99 1.65 -3.89
C VAL A 65 -3.18 0.56 -4.57
N ASP A 66 -2.17 0.95 -5.34
CA ASP A 66 -1.35 0.01 -6.10
C ASP A 66 -0.08 -0.33 -5.31
N THR A 67 0.11 -1.60 -4.99
CA THR A 67 1.31 -2.11 -4.30
C THR A 67 2.17 -2.99 -5.19
N ARG A 68 1.86 -3.09 -6.48
CA ARG A 68 2.60 -3.94 -7.40
C ARG A 68 4.08 -3.55 -7.45
N HIS A 69 4.94 -4.56 -7.56
CA HIS A 69 6.40 -4.43 -7.63
C HIS A 69 7.05 -3.79 -6.37
N ASN A 70 6.38 -3.89 -5.22
CA ASN A 70 6.90 -3.39 -3.96
C ASN A 70 7.72 -4.47 -3.24
N GLY A 71 8.98 -4.16 -2.95
CA GLY A 71 9.94 -5.08 -2.32
C GLY A 71 9.84 -5.18 -0.79
N GLY A 72 8.86 -4.53 -0.15
CA GLY A 72 8.66 -4.59 1.29
C GLY A 72 9.24 -3.42 2.07
N GLY A 73 9.47 -3.64 3.33
CA GLY A 73 9.88 -2.68 4.36
C GLY A 73 9.11 -2.94 5.66
N TRP A 74 8.54 -1.89 6.27
CA TRP A 74 7.68 -2.01 7.46
C TRP A 74 6.67 -0.87 7.53
N LEU A 75 5.46 -1.06 6.99
CA LEU A 75 4.45 -0.01 6.87
C LEU A 75 3.00 -0.52 6.92
N HIS A 76 2.79 -1.83 7.01
CA HIS A 76 1.46 -2.44 6.88
C HIS A 76 0.43 -1.87 7.84
N ASP A 77 0.82 -1.65 9.10
CA ASP A 77 -0.09 -1.15 10.14
C ASP A 77 -0.56 0.28 9.85
N ASP A 78 0.35 1.16 9.44
CA ASP A 78 0.02 2.54 9.08
C ASP A 78 -0.92 2.60 7.87
N VAL A 79 -0.66 1.78 6.85
CA VAL A 79 -1.49 1.71 5.63
C VAL A 79 -2.90 1.24 5.95
N VAL A 80 -3.06 0.13 6.68
CA VAL A 80 -4.40 -0.39 7.00
C VAL A 80 -5.13 0.49 8.01
N THR A 81 -4.40 1.15 8.92
CA THR A 81 -4.97 2.13 9.84
C THR A 81 -5.51 3.35 9.10
N LEU A 82 -4.80 3.83 8.08
CA LEU A 82 -5.25 4.94 7.24
C LEU A 82 -6.47 4.56 6.40
N LEU A 83 -6.44 3.38 5.77
CA LEU A 83 -7.50 2.91 4.86
C LEU A 83 -8.73 2.32 5.57
N GLY A 84 -8.56 1.85 6.81
CA GLY A 84 -9.63 1.21 7.60
C GLY A 84 -10.49 2.21 8.40
N GLY A 85 -10.59 3.45 7.97
CA GLY A 85 -11.38 4.48 8.65
C GLY A 85 -12.87 4.13 8.70
N LYS A 86 -13.49 4.42 9.85
CA LYS A 86 -14.95 4.35 10.01
C LYS A 86 -15.40 5.65 10.64
N GLU A 87 -16.42 6.26 10.05
CA GLU A 87 -17.06 7.45 10.58
C GLU A 87 -17.70 7.13 11.94
N TYR A 88 -17.47 7.98 12.92
CA TYR A 88 -18.04 7.82 14.28
C TYR A 88 -18.69 9.10 14.80
N GLU A 89 -18.47 10.25 14.17
CA GLU A 89 -19.03 11.53 14.56
C GLU A 89 -19.24 12.43 13.34
N GLN A 90 -20.31 13.23 13.36
CA GLN A 90 -20.62 14.20 12.32
C GLN A 90 -20.72 15.60 12.91
N PHE A 91 -20.14 16.58 12.22
CA PHE A 91 -20.23 17.98 12.58
C PHE A 91 -21.36 18.64 11.79
N VAL A 92 -22.28 19.25 12.55
CA VAL A 92 -23.47 19.90 11.98
C VAL A 92 -23.56 21.32 12.51
N SER A 93 -23.64 22.31 11.61
CA SER A 93 -23.88 23.71 11.97
C SER A 93 -25.20 24.16 11.38
N ARG A 94 -26.13 24.59 12.26
CA ARG A 94 -27.47 25.07 11.86
C ARG A 94 -28.22 24.13 10.91
N GLY A 95 -28.10 22.82 11.16
CA GLY A 95 -28.72 21.79 10.33
C GLY A 95 -27.94 21.42 9.06
N GLN A 96 -26.81 22.06 8.78
CA GLN A 96 -25.95 21.73 7.64
C GLN A 96 -24.79 20.86 8.08
N TYR A 97 -24.58 19.74 7.39
CA TYR A 97 -23.39 18.90 7.54
C TYR A 97 -22.15 19.67 7.07
N ILE A 98 -21.12 19.72 7.90
CA ILE A 98 -19.86 20.41 7.63
C ILE A 98 -18.62 19.50 7.66
N GLY A 99 -18.77 18.28 8.13
CA GLY A 99 -17.68 17.30 8.18
C GLY A 99 -17.95 16.18 9.15
N SER A 100 -17.02 15.22 9.21
CA SER A 100 -17.08 14.08 10.11
C SER A 100 -15.69 13.68 10.59
N ASP A 101 -15.64 12.97 11.70
CA ASP A 101 -14.44 12.31 12.19
C ASP A 101 -14.45 10.81 11.86
N PRO A 102 -13.24 10.22 11.63
CA PRO A 102 -11.89 10.78 11.76
C PRO A 102 -11.42 11.54 10.51
N PHE A 103 -10.84 12.73 10.67
CA PHE A 103 -10.25 13.50 9.55
C PHE A 103 -9.00 12.86 8.95
N ASN A 104 -8.27 12.06 9.76
CA ASN A 104 -6.97 11.52 9.41
C ASN A 104 -7.04 10.12 8.81
N LYS A 105 -8.21 9.70 8.34
CA LYS A 105 -8.42 8.38 7.73
C LYS A 105 -9.21 8.47 6.45
N TRP A 106 -8.99 7.50 5.60
CA TRP A 106 -9.79 7.32 4.40
C TRP A 106 -11.09 6.60 4.77
N LEU A 107 -12.23 7.24 4.49
CA LEU A 107 -13.55 6.76 4.89
C LEU A 107 -14.36 6.16 3.74
N LYS A 108 -13.79 6.16 2.53
CA LYS A 108 -14.47 5.76 1.31
C LYS A 108 -13.94 4.41 0.80
N PRO A 109 -14.64 3.77 -0.15
CA PRO A 109 -14.17 2.52 -0.73
C PRO A 109 -12.75 2.60 -1.28
N SER A 110 -12.01 1.51 -1.14
CA SER A 110 -10.72 1.30 -1.75
C SER A 110 -10.58 -0.13 -2.27
N CYS A 111 -9.70 -0.33 -3.26
CA CYS A 111 -9.19 -1.64 -3.61
C CYS A 111 -7.67 -1.59 -3.69
N MET A 112 -7.02 -2.74 -3.55
CA MET A 112 -5.57 -2.83 -3.60
C MET A 112 -5.13 -3.69 -4.78
N LEU A 113 -4.27 -3.11 -5.64
CA LEU A 113 -3.65 -3.86 -6.73
C LEU A 113 -2.42 -4.59 -6.22
N ILE A 114 -2.32 -5.86 -6.59
CA ILE A 114 -1.27 -6.78 -6.17
C ILE A 114 -0.68 -7.55 -7.34
N CYS A 115 0.56 -7.99 -7.22
CA CYS A 115 1.19 -8.89 -8.20
C CYS A 115 2.17 -9.86 -7.51
N GLU A 116 2.64 -10.82 -8.25
CA GLU A 116 3.58 -11.86 -7.81
C GLU A 116 4.93 -11.33 -7.31
N ASP A 117 5.31 -10.12 -7.69
CA ASP A 117 6.55 -9.46 -7.25
C ASP A 117 6.45 -8.78 -5.88
N ASN A 118 5.24 -8.73 -5.28
CA ASN A 118 5.10 -8.21 -3.93
C ASN A 118 5.90 -9.09 -2.95
N TYR A 119 6.78 -8.46 -2.15
CA TYR A 119 7.69 -9.19 -1.28
C TYR A 119 7.66 -8.66 0.17
N SER A 120 7.89 -9.53 1.16
CA SER A 120 8.00 -9.18 2.58
C SER A 120 6.77 -8.38 3.08
N ASN A 121 6.94 -7.20 3.65
CA ASN A 121 5.83 -6.37 4.14
C ASN A 121 4.82 -5.97 3.04
N ALA A 122 5.24 -5.98 1.77
CA ALA A 122 4.31 -5.80 0.63
C ALA A 122 3.47 -7.06 0.33
N CYS A 123 3.81 -8.22 0.91
CA CYS A 123 2.93 -9.38 1.01
C CYS A 123 2.00 -9.25 2.21
N GLY A 124 2.52 -8.83 3.36
CA GLY A 124 1.77 -8.68 4.60
C GLY A 124 0.69 -7.60 4.55
N THR A 125 0.96 -6.48 3.87
CA THR A 125 -0.01 -5.37 3.77
C THR A 125 -1.32 -5.80 3.09
N PRO A 126 -1.31 -6.41 1.88
CA PRO A 126 -2.53 -6.94 1.25
C PRO A 126 -3.22 -8.01 2.11
N TRP A 127 -2.44 -8.88 2.74
CA TRP A 127 -3.00 -9.90 3.63
C TRP A 127 -3.79 -9.26 4.78
N VAL A 128 -3.21 -8.30 5.51
CA VAL A 128 -3.91 -7.58 6.61
C VAL A 128 -5.11 -6.79 6.07
N TYR A 129 -4.96 -6.14 4.93
CA TYR A 129 -6.03 -5.38 4.28
C TYR A 129 -7.26 -6.25 4.00
N LYS A 130 -7.05 -7.48 3.53
CA LYS A 130 -8.09 -8.49 3.28
C LYS A 130 -8.67 -9.04 4.58
N GLU A 131 -7.84 -9.42 5.56
CA GLU A 131 -8.29 -9.93 6.87
C GLU A 131 -9.16 -8.92 7.64
N LEU A 132 -8.85 -7.64 7.54
CA LEU A 132 -9.65 -6.58 8.15
C LEU A 132 -10.90 -6.21 7.33
N GLY A 133 -11.08 -6.79 6.14
CA GLY A 133 -12.23 -6.51 5.28
C GLY A 133 -12.31 -5.05 4.80
N ILE A 134 -11.15 -4.39 4.62
CA ILE A 134 -11.09 -2.98 4.21
C ILE A 134 -11.57 -2.81 2.77
N GLY A 135 -11.20 -3.72 1.89
CA GLY A 135 -11.60 -3.70 0.49
C GLY A 135 -11.16 -4.97 -0.25
N LYS A 136 -11.19 -4.94 -1.57
CA LYS A 136 -10.85 -6.07 -2.43
C LYS A 136 -9.42 -6.03 -2.90
N LEU A 137 -8.78 -7.20 -3.01
CA LEU A 137 -7.51 -7.39 -3.70
C LEU A 137 -7.77 -7.71 -5.17
N VAL A 138 -7.02 -7.07 -6.06
CA VAL A 138 -7.15 -7.24 -7.51
C VAL A 138 -5.78 -7.50 -8.11
N GLY A 139 -5.63 -8.51 -8.96
CA GLY A 139 -4.39 -8.81 -9.67
C GLY A 139 -3.94 -10.25 -9.55
N ALA A 140 -2.63 -10.48 -9.48
CA ALA A 140 -2.05 -11.82 -9.38
C ALA A 140 -1.78 -12.23 -7.93
N PRO A 141 -1.82 -13.55 -7.61
CA PRO A 141 -1.50 -14.05 -6.29
C PRO A 141 -0.08 -13.68 -5.84
N ILE A 142 0.07 -13.37 -4.55
CA ILE A 142 1.36 -13.03 -3.96
C ILE A 142 1.96 -14.26 -3.26
N PRO A 143 3.25 -14.58 -3.48
CA PRO A 143 3.94 -15.58 -2.66
C PRO A 143 3.94 -15.19 -1.17
N GLY A 144 3.80 -16.15 -0.29
CA GLY A 144 3.80 -15.93 1.15
C GLY A 144 5.21 -15.72 1.72
N THR A 145 5.70 -14.51 1.71
CA THR A 145 7.03 -14.14 2.24
C THR A 145 6.88 -13.04 3.29
N MET A 146 6.66 -13.40 4.55
CA MET A 146 6.37 -12.42 5.61
C MET A 146 7.23 -12.58 6.87
N THR A 147 8.30 -13.36 6.81
CA THR A 147 9.21 -13.54 7.93
C THR A 147 10.14 -12.34 8.08
N ALA A 148 10.21 -11.74 9.28
CA ALA A 148 11.19 -10.70 9.56
C ALA A 148 12.60 -11.29 9.67
N VAL A 149 13.57 -10.61 9.06
CA VAL A 149 14.95 -11.07 8.90
C VAL A 149 15.92 -10.18 9.66
N TRP A 150 16.81 -10.78 10.44
CA TRP A 150 17.98 -10.13 11.00
C TRP A 150 19.16 -10.26 10.03
N TRP A 151 19.82 -9.14 9.73
CA TRP A 151 20.95 -9.09 8.79
C TRP A 151 22.26 -9.08 9.53
N GLU A 152 23.13 -10.06 9.22
CA GLU A 152 24.44 -10.22 9.81
C GLU A 152 25.54 -10.07 8.77
N SER A 153 26.58 -9.31 9.11
CA SER A 153 27.78 -9.21 8.28
C SER A 153 28.78 -10.30 8.65
N GLN A 154 29.43 -10.88 7.65
CA GLN A 154 30.52 -11.83 7.83
C GLN A 154 31.82 -11.12 8.25
N ILE A 155 32.89 -11.90 8.49
CA ILE A 155 34.27 -11.38 8.68
C ILE A 155 34.66 -10.50 7.49
N ASP A 156 34.33 -10.92 6.28
CA ASP A 156 34.32 -10.04 5.12
C ASP A 156 33.01 -9.23 5.09
N PRO A 157 33.05 -7.90 5.35
CA PRO A 157 31.84 -7.08 5.46
C PRO A 157 31.09 -6.90 4.13
N SER A 158 31.66 -7.32 3.00
CA SER A 158 30.95 -7.37 1.72
C SER A 158 29.97 -8.52 1.64
N LEU A 159 30.07 -9.51 2.53
CA LEU A 159 29.19 -10.66 2.61
C LEU A 159 28.21 -10.47 3.78
N VAL A 160 26.94 -10.38 3.42
CA VAL A 160 25.84 -10.24 4.38
C VAL A 160 24.85 -11.37 4.18
N PHE A 161 24.33 -11.94 5.26
CA PHE A 161 23.27 -12.93 5.21
C PHE A 161 22.12 -12.55 6.13
N GLY A 162 20.92 -13.01 5.79
CA GLY A 162 19.72 -12.78 6.58
C GLY A 162 19.29 -14.03 7.33
N ILE A 163 19.01 -13.88 8.63
CA ILE A 163 18.49 -14.97 9.47
C ILE A 163 17.03 -14.65 9.81
N PRO A 164 16.05 -15.49 9.39
CA PRO A 164 14.67 -15.35 9.81
C PRO A 164 14.55 -15.55 11.33
N GLN A 165 14.03 -14.55 12.04
CA GLN A 165 13.92 -14.59 13.50
C GLN A 165 12.47 -14.48 13.97
N VAL A 166 11.61 -13.82 13.22
CA VAL A 166 10.24 -13.54 13.63
C VAL A 166 9.29 -13.93 12.51
N GLY A 167 8.47 -14.93 12.76
CA GLY A 167 7.36 -15.30 11.89
C GLY A 167 6.08 -14.53 12.26
N CYS A 168 5.31 -14.11 11.26
CA CYS A 168 3.99 -13.52 11.44
C CYS A 168 2.91 -14.60 11.42
N ARG A 169 1.99 -14.54 12.36
CA ARG A 169 0.93 -15.54 12.52
C ARG A 169 -0.42 -14.86 12.69
N ASP A 170 -1.47 -15.39 12.03
CA ASP A 170 -2.83 -14.92 12.22
C ASP A 170 -3.36 -15.26 13.62
N MET A 171 -4.54 -14.74 13.96
CA MET A 171 -5.18 -15.00 15.26
C MET A 171 -5.72 -16.44 15.40
N ARG A 172 -5.73 -17.21 14.30
CA ARG A 172 -6.09 -18.64 14.27
C ARG A 172 -4.88 -19.55 14.45
N GLY A 173 -3.66 -19.00 14.42
CA GLY A 173 -2.42 -19.72 14.62
C GLY A 173 -1.67 -20.10 13.34
N ASN A 174 -2.14 -19.71 12.15
CA ASN A 174 -1.49 -20.02 10.88
C ASN A 174 -0.40 -19.01 10.56
N TYR A 175 0.76 -19.48 10.12
CA TYR A 175 1.82 -18.59 9.66
C TYR A 175 1.53 -18.06 8.26
N SER A 176 1.82 -16.77 8.05
CA SER A 176 1.71 -16.13 6.73
C SER A 176 2.88 -16.48 5.81
N GLU A 177 4.01 -16.93 6.35
CA GLU A 177 5.13 -17.46 5.56
C GLU A 177 4.71 -18.73 4.82
N ASN A 178 5.06 -18.84 3.55
CA ASN A 178 4.63 -19.89 2.62
C ASN A 178 3.10 -20.01 2.44
N SER A 179 2.37 -18.98 2.82
CA SER A 179 0.91 -18.91 2.60
C SER A 179 0.61 -17.88 1.52
N GLN A 180 0.23 -18.35 0.35
CA GLN A 180 -0.10 -17.48 -0.79
C GLN A 180 -1.28 -16.55 -0.46
N VAL A 181 -1.18 -15.28 -0.84
CA VAL A 181 -2.28 -14.31 -0.70
C VAL A 181 -3.02 -14.24 -2.02
N GLU A 182 -4.23 -14.78 -2.03
CA GLU A 182 -5.09 -14.83 -3.22
C GLU A 182 -5.81 -13.51 -3.43
N PRO A 183 -5.85 -12.99 -4.67
CA PRO A 183 -6.71 -11.86 -5.01
C PRO A 183 -8.20 -12.25 -4.92
N ASP A 184 -9.05 -11.27 -4.74
CA ASP A 184 -10.51 -11.46 -4.86
C ASP A 184 -10.96 -11.42 -6.33
N ILE A 185 -10.17 -10.74 -7.16
CA ILE A 185 -10.38 -10.57 -8.61
C ILE A 185 -9.03 -10.73 -9.30
N ALA A 186 -8.90 -11.74 -10.16
CA ALA A 186 -7.72 -12.00 -10.99
C ALA A 186 -7.76 -11.23 -12.30
#